data_0a25e87ccea5da983f9bbc701c4249de
#
_entry.id   0a25e87ccea5da983f9bbc701c4249de
#
_cell.length_a   1.000
_cell.length_b   1.000
_cell.length_c   1.000
_cell.angle_alpha   90.00
_cell.angle_beta   90.00
_cell.angle_gamma   90.00
#
_symmetry.space_group_name_H-M   'P 1'
#
loop_
_entity.id
_entity.type
_entity.pdbx_description
1 polymer ?
#
loop_
_entity_poly.entity_id
_entity_poly.type
_entity_poly.pdbx_seq_one_letter_code
_entity_poly.pdbx_strand_id
1 'polypeptide(L)'
;MERALTYSQQQYLSVLSYVKGLGIDKPIHIGETGWASHSDGFYGAQGSRAADEYKQALYYNKMMRWTQEQGITCFFFEAFNEPWKSALNPNDSENHFGLFNEQGQAKYAIWPLVNQGVFKGLTRDGKPVASTYSGDAEQLISEVLLPVETQSKSSLE
;
A
#
# COMPACT_ATOMS: atom_id res chain seq x y z
N MET A 1 -6.12 2.12 8.54
CA MET A 1 -4.66 2.20 8.29
C MET A 1 -3.83 2.32 9.58
N GLU A 2 -4.28 3.00 10.64
CA GLU A 2 -3.52 3.09 11.90
C GLU A 2 -3.15 1.72 12.49
N ARG A 3 -4.12 0.80 12.55
CA ARG A 3 -3.86 -0.56 13.08
C ARG A 3 -2.84 -1.33 12.25
N ALA A 4 -2.84 -1.15 10.92
CA ALA A 4 -1.85 -1.79 10.05
C ALA A 4 -0.44 -1.26 10.33
N LEU A 5 -0.27 0.06 10.44
CA LEU A 5 1.00 0.66 10.80
C LEU A 5 1.48 0.17 12.18
N THR A 6 0.62 0.23 13.20
CA THR A 6 0.95 -0.23 14.57
C THR A 6 1.42 -1.68 14.56
N TYR A 7 0.75 -2.54 13.80
CA TYR A 7 1.13 -3.94 13.68
C TYR A 7 2.52 -4.11 13.05
N SER A 8 2.80 -3.42 11.95
CA SER A 8 4.13 -3.45 11.31
C SER A 8 5.23 -2.93 12.24
N GLN A 9 4.95 -1.87 13.01
CA GLN A 9 5.86 -1.33 14.02
C GLN A 9 6.15 -2.36 15.12
N GLN A 10 5.11 -3.00 15.64
CA GLN A 10 5.25 -4.03 16.68
C GLN A 10 6.08 -5.22 16.20
N GLN A 11 5.87 -5.67 14.97
CA GLN A 11 6.68 -6.74 14.39
C GLN A 11 8.16 -6.35 14.30
N TYR A 12 8.45 -5.16 13.77
CA TYR A 12 9.82 -4.65 13.69
C TYR A 12 10.48 -4.58 15.08
N LEU A 13 9.79 -3.98 16.07
CA LEU A 13 10.31 -3.81 17.43
C LEU A 13 10.52 -5.16 18.11
N SER A 14 9.68 -6.16 17.86
CA SER A 14 9.83 -7.51 18.39
C SER A 14 11.10 -8.19 17.85
N VAL A 15 11.33 -8.07 16.53
CA VAL A 15 12.55 -8.61 15.90
C VAL A 15 13.79 -7.88 16.45
N LEU A 16 13.75 -6.55 16.52
CA LEU A 16 14.84 -5.74 17.05
C LEU A 16 15.18 -6.14 18.50
N SER A 17 14.19 -6.30 19.35
CA SER A 17 14.36 -6.72 20.74
C SER A 17 14.97 -8.12 20.84
N TYR A 18 14.51 -9.04 20.02
CA TYR A 18 15.04 -10.41 19.98
C TYR A 18 16.52 -10.44 19.57
N VAL A 19 16.87 -9.76 18.48
CA VAL A 19 18.24 -9.69 17.97
C VAL A 19 19.21 -9.06 18.99
N LYS A 20 18.77 -7.96 19.63
CA LYS A 20 19.52 -7.32 20.73
C LYS A 20 19.69 -8.24 21.94
N GLY A 21 18.65 -9.01 22.30
CA GLY A 21 18.70 -10.01 23.36
C GLY A 21 19.73 -11.12 23.13
N LEU A 22 20.07 -11.39 21.88
CA LEU A 22 21.14 -12.31 21.49
C LEU A 22 22.55 -11.67 21.51
N GLY A 23 22.67 -10.40 21.90
CA GLY A 23 23.93 -9.65 21.86
C GLY A 23 24.40 -9.30 20.46
N ILE A 24 23.50 -9.34 19.46
CA ILE A 24 23.84 -9.02 18.07
C ILE A 24 23.59 -7.54 17.83
N ASP A 25 24.65 -6.80 17.51
CA ASP A 25 24.59 -5.39 17.12
C ASP A 25 24.65 -5.26 15.59
N LYS A 26 23.51 -5.43 14.96
CA LYS A 26 23.34 -5.28 13.50
C LYS A 26 22.08 -4.47 13.21
N PRO A 27 22.09 -3.66 12.14
CA PRO A 27 20.90 -2.97 11.69
C PRO A 27 19.83 -3.96 11.23
N ILE A 28 18.59 -3.67 11.55
CA ILE A 28 17.44 -4.41 11.05
C ILE A 28 16.82 -3.59 9.92
N HIS A 29 16.56 -4.22 8.80
CA HIS A 29 15.90 -3.62 7.65
C HIS A 29 14.53 -4.27 7.44
N ILE A 30 13.55 -3.50 6.97
CA ILE A 30 12.28 -4.03 6.50
C ILE A 30 12.47 -4.41 5.04
N GLY A 31 12.64 -5.71 4.78
CA GLY A 31 12.92 -6.24 3.45
C GLY A 31 11.73 -6.17 2.51
N GLU A 32 10.51 -6.21 3.07
CA GLU A 32 9.29 -6.10 2.29
C GLU A 32 8.14 -5.58 3.15
N THR A 33 7.39 -4.63 2.65
CA THR A 33 6.10 -4.18 3.18
C THR A 33 5.29 -3.54 2.08
N GLY A 34 3.97 -3.71 2.08
CA GLY A 34 3.12 -3.15 1.04
C GLY A 34 1.64 -3.15 1.41
N TRP A 35 0.83 -2.59 0.53
CA TRP A 35 -0.62 -2.60 0.60
C TRP A 35 -1.21 -2.65 -0.81
N ALA A 36 -2.09 -3.62 -1.08
CA ALA A 36 -2.74 -3.72 -2.38
C ALA A 36 -3.73 -2.56 -2.60
N SER A 37 -3.79 -2.05 -3.83
CA SER A 37 -4.78 -1.05 -4.24
C SER A 37 -6.11 -1.66 -4.71
N HIS A 38 -6.16 -2.98 -4.84
CA HIS A 38 -7.36 -3.73 -5.21
C HIS A 38 -7.28 -5.14 -4.65
N SER A 39 -8.44 -5.75 -4.36
CA SER A 39 -8.56 -7.16 -3.97
C SER A 39 -10.01 -7.59 -4.17
N ASP A 40 -10.22 -8.80 -4.66
CA ASP A 40 -11.54 -9.41 -4.89
C ASP A 40 -12.20 -9.96 -3.61
N GLY A 41 -11.60 -9.70 -2.46
CA GLY A 41 -12.17 -10.10 -1.19
C GLY A 41 -11.56 -11.32 -0.54
N PHE A 42 -10.44 -11.78 -1.01
CA PHE A 42 -9.71 -12.88 -0.38
C PHE A 42 -9.43 -12.63 1.13
N TYR A 43 -9.30 -11.36 1.53
CA TYR A 43 -9.03 -10.93 2.91
C TYR A 43 -10.30 -10.66 3.73
N GLY A 44 -11.39 -11.36 3.50
CA GLY A 44 -12.58 -11.24 4.34
C GLY A 44 -13.87 -11.80 3.73
N ALA A 45 -14.79 -12.23 4.58
CA ALA A 45 -16.02 -12.92 4.21
C ALA A 45 -17.01 -12.12 3.31
N GLN A 46 -16.76 -10.84 3.09
CA GLN A 46 -17.62 -9.96 2.29
C GLN A 46 -16.85 -9.18 1.23
N GLY A 47 -15.72 -9.68 0.79
CA GLY A 47 -14.81 -8.95 -0.06
C GLY A 47 -13.92 -8.01 0.74
N SER A 48 -12.69 -7.80 0.29
CA SER A 48 -11.80 -6.91 1.01
C SER A 48 -12.10 -5.44 0.67
N ARG A 49 -12.87 -4.81 1.52
CA ARG A 49 -13.01 -3.34 1.51
C ARG A 49 -11.77 -2.64 2.12
N ALA A 50 -10.73 -3.39 2.39
CA ALA A 50 -9.46 -2.87 2.90
C ALA A 50 -8.51 -2.43 1.78
N ALA A 51 -8.74 -2.88 0.54
CA ALA A 51 -7.87 -2.62 -0.60
C ALA A 51 -8.52 -1.62 -1.56
N ASP A 52 -8.00 -0.42 -1.60
CA ASP A 52 -8.21 0.60 -2.60
C ASP A 52 -6.98 1.51 -2.69
N GLU A 53 -6.90 2.33 -3.72
CA GLU A 53 -5.73 3.17 -3.97
C GLU A 53 -5.51 4.22 -2.88
N TYR A 54 -6.59 4.73 -2.28
CA TYR A 54 -6.49 5.67 -1.17
C TYR A 54 -5.88 5.03 0.08
N LYS A 55 -6.31 3.81 0.42
CA LYS A 55 -5.75 3.07 1.58
C LYS A 55 -4.31 2.64 1.35
N GLN A 56 -3.97 2.24 0.11
CA GLN A 56 -2.58 1.99 -0.27
C GLN A 56 -1.72 3.22 0.00
N ALA A 57 -2.17 4.41 -0.44
CA ALA A 57 -1.46 5.66 -0.22
C ALA A 57 -1.33 6.02 1.26
N LEU A 58 -2.38 5.82 2.06
CA LEU A 58 -2.32 6.05 3.51
C LEU A 58 -1.28 5.15 4.18
N TYR A 59 -1.24 3.87 3.81
CA TYR A 59 -0.26 2.93 4.36
C TYR A 59 1.15 3.30 3.94
N TYR A 60 1.37 3.54 2.65
CA TYR A 60 2.66 3.96 2.10
C TYR A 60 3.21 5.19 2.83
N ASN A 61 2.43 6.27 2.89
CA ASN A 61 2.87 7.52 3.49
C ASN A 61 3.20 7.39 4.98
N LYS A 62 2.41 6.59 5.73
CA LYS A 62 2.65 6.34 7.16
C LYS A 62 3.90 5.50 7.39
N MET A 63 4.08 4.43 6.62
CA MET A 63 5.27 3.58 6.70
C MET A 63 6.52 4.35 6.34
N MET A 64 6.52 5.06 5.21
CA MET A 64 7.69 5.81 4.75
C MET A 64 8.06 6.91 5.74
N ARG A 65 7.09 7.63 6.29
CA ARG A 65 7.36 8.64 7.33
C ARG A 65 7.99 8.02 8.55
N TRP A 66 7.37 6.99 9.11
CA TRP A 66 7.87 6.33 10.32
C TRP A 66 9.28 5.77 10.11
N THR A 67 9.54 5.07 9.03
CA THR A 67 10.86 4.48 8.77
C THR A 67 11.92 5.55 8.55
N GLN A 68 11.58 6.65 7.89
CA GLN A 68 12.47 7.80 7.73
C GLN A 68 12.80 8.46 9.07
N GLU A 69 11.81 8.71 9.92
CA GLU A 69 11.99 9.30 11.26
C GLU A 69 12.86 8.42 12.17
N GLN A 70 12.79 7.10 12.00
CA GLN A 70 13.55 6.12 12.79
C GLN A 70 14.89 5.72 12.14
N GLY A 71 15.21 6.20 10.95
CA GLY A 71 16.41 5.81 10.22
C GLY A 71 16.41 4.32 9.79
N ILE A 72 15.22 3.75 9.56
CA ILE A 72 15.04 2.35 9.17
C ILE A 72 15.02 2.25 7.65
N THR A 73 15.87 1.40 7.08
CA THR A 73 15.75 1.03 5.66
C THR A 73 14.51 0.18 5.44
N CYS A 74 13.66 0.61 4.52
CA CYS A 74 12.40 -0.07 4.20
C CYS A 74 12.24 -0.19 2.69
N PHE A 75 11.99 -1.40 2.22
CA PHE A 75 11.66 -1.69 0.83
C PHE A 75 10.14 -1.84 0.72
N PHE A 76 9.51 -0.89 0.02
CA PHE A 76 8.08 -0.93 -0.20
C PHE A 76 7.77 -1.84 -1.40
N PHE A 77 6.91 -2.79 -1.19
CA PHE A 77 6.43 -3.72 -2.20
C PHE A 77 5.10 -3.20 -2.75
N GLU A 78 5.05 -2.79 -4.01
CA GLU A 78 6.11 -2.85 -4.99
C GLU A 78 6.06 -1.66 -5.97
N ALA A 79 6.99 -1.58 -6.93
CA ALA A 79 7.01 -0.44 -7.84
C ALA A 79 5.88 -0.49 -8.87
N PHE A 80 5.63 -1.64 -9.50
CA PHE A 80 4.64 -1.81 -10.57
C PHE A 80 3.67 -2.93 -10.25
N ASN A 81 2.42 -2.79 -10.70
CA ASN A 81 1.50 -3.92 -10.73
C ASN A 81 2.07 -5.07 -11.56
N GLU A 82 1.88 -6.29 -11.09
CA GLU A 82 2.41 -7.51 -11.71
C GLU A 82 1.30 -8.51 -12.05
N PRO A 83 0.53 -8.28 -13.15
CA PRO A 83 -0.67 -9.06 -13.46
C PRO A 83 -0.40 -10.54 -13.76
N TRP A 84 0.86 -10.94 -13.86
CA TRP A 84 1.25 -12.34 -14.05
C TRP A 84 1.28 -13.16 -12.74
N LYS A 85 1.31 -12.51 -11.57
CA LYS A 85 1.38 -13.21 -10.28
C LYS A 85 0.12 -14.05 -10.01
N SER A 86 -1.03 -13.50 -10.37
CA SER A 86 -2.31 -14.21 -10.31
C SER A 86 -3.05 -14.08 -11.65
N ALA A 87 -2.46 -14.64 -12.71
CA ALA A 87 -2.95 -14.47 -14.08
C ALA A 87 -4.38 -15.01 -14.30
N LEU A 88 -4.80 -16.00 -13.52
CA LEU A 88 -6.15 -16.58 -13.59
C LEU A 88 -7.20 -15.78 -12.80
N ASN A 89 -6.77 -14.90 -11.92
CA ASN A 89 -7.64 -14.01 -11.16
C ASN A 89 -7.13 -12.56 -11.25
N PRO A 90 -7.57 -11.79 -12.25
CA PRO A 90 -7.12 -10.41 -12.45
C PRO A 90 -7.41 -9.47 -11.26
N ASN A 91 -8.36 -9.84 -10.40
CA ASN A 91 -8.78 -9.04 -9.24
C ASN A 91 -8.06 -9.44 -7.94
N ASP A 92 -7.13 -10.39 -8.01
CA ASP A 92 -6.34 -10.80 -6.86
C ASP A 92 -5.43 -9.66 -6.40
N SER A 93 -5.30 -9.50 -5.09
CA SER A 93 -4.41 -8.50 -4.47
C SER A 93 -2.97 -8.61 -4.94
N GLU A 94 -2.48 -9.83 -5.24
CA GLU A 94 -1.11 -10.07 -5.70
C GLU A 94 -0.76 -9.31 -6.99
N ASN A 95 -1.76 -9.00 -7.81
CA ASN A 95 -1.57 -8.23 -9.04
C ASN A 95 -1.53 -6.70 -8.79
N HIS A 96 -1.83 -6.21 -7.58
CA HIS A 96 -2.19 -4.80 -7.35
C HIS A 96 -1.37 -4.06 -6.28
N PHE A 97 -0.21 -4.58 -5.91
CA PHE A 97 0.66 -3.93 -4.92
C PHE A 97 1.44 -2.74 -5.48
N GLY A 98 1.61 -2.63 -6.80
CA GLY A 98 2.40 -1.59 -7.44
C GLY A 98 2.01 -0.16 -7.05
N LEU A 99 3.00 0.73 -6.97
CA LEU A 99 2.79 2.19 -6.92
C LEU A 99 2.47 2.77 -8.30
N PHE A 100 2.79 2.04 -9.35
CA PHE A 100 2.34 2.27 -10.71
C PHE A 100 1.42 1.14 -11.16
N ASN A 101 0.39 1.48 -11.93
CA ASN A 101 -0.46 0.48 -12.57
C ASN A 101 0.20 -0.12 -13.83
N GLU A 102 -0.49 -1.05 -14.50
CA GLU A 102 0.00 -1.73 -15.70
C GLU A 102 0.25 -0.76 -16.87
N GLN A 103 -0.46 0.36 -16.92
CA GLN A 103 -0.33 1.41 -17.92
C GLN A 103 0.82 2.38 -17.59
N GLY A 104 1.51 2.20 -16.46
CA GLY A 104 2.57 3.08 -15.99
C GLY A 104 2.06 4.38 -15.39
N GLN A 105 0.77 4.46 -15.04
CA GLN A 105 0.25 5.61 -14.31
C GLN A 105 0.61 5.50 -12.83
N ALA A 106 1.05 6.61 -12.27
CA ALA A 106 1.35 6.75 -10.84
C ALA A 106 0.06 6.73 -10.02
N LYS A 107 -0.01 5.86 -9.02
CA LYS A 107 -1.12 5.82 -8.08
C LYS A 107 -1.02 6.93 -7.04
N TYR A 108 -2.08 7.16 -6.29
CA TYR A 108 -2.26 8.30 -5.38
C TYR A 108 -1.11 8.50 -4.40
N ALA A 109 -0.50 7.41 -3.94
CA ALA A 109 0.65 7.45 -3.03
C ALA A 109 1.81 8.32 -3.53
N ILE A 110 2.00 8.39 -4.84
CA ILE A 110 3.13 9.07 -5.49
C ILE A 110 2.72 10.19 -6.44
N TRP A 111 1.45 10.63 -6.46
CA TRP A 111 1.03 11.81 -7.22
C TRP A 111 1.85 13.07 -6.92
N PRO A 112 2.25 13.33 -5.64
CA PRO A 112 3.12 14.49 -5.38
C PRO A 112 4.42 14.47 -6.17
N LEU A 113 4.98 13.29 -6.45
CA LEU A 113 6.20 13.16 -7.25
C LEU A 113 5.96 13.47 -8.74
N VAL A 114 4.78 13.08 -9.26
CA VAL A 114 4.36 13.46 -10.62
C VAL A 114 4.23 14.99 -10.72
N ASN A 115 3.55 15.61 -9.76
CA ASN A 115 3.32 17.06 -9.73
C ASN A 115 4.64 17.86 -9.58
N GLN A 116 5.62 17.29 -8.90
CA GLN A 116 6.97 17.86 -8.76
C GLN A 116 7.84 17.62 -10.00
N GLY A 117 7.35 16.88 -10.99
CA GLY A 117 8.09 16.59 -12.21
C GLY A 117 9.23 15.57 -12.06
N VAL A 118 9.23 14.78 -10.98
CA VAL A 118 10.27 13.76 -10.71
C VAL A 118 10.39 12.76 -11.87
N PHE A 119 9.27 12.46 -12.51
CA PHE A 119 9.21 11.51 -13.64
C PHE A 119 9.24 12.18 -15.01
N LYS A 120 9.60 13.47 -15.07
CA LYS A 120 9.65 14.21 -16.35
C LYS A 120 10.63 13.55 -17.33
N GLY A 121 10.16 13.27 -18.53
CA GLY A 121 10.96 12.61 -19.56
C GLY A 121 10.94 11.08 -19.51
N LEU A 122 10.41 10.48 -18.44
CA LEU A 122 10.18 9.04 -18.39
C LEU A 122 8.87 8.69 -19.10
N THR A 123 8.90 7.56 -19.81
CA THR A 123 7.72 7.06 -20.54
C THR A 123 7.56 5.56 -20.33
N ARG A 124 6.33 5.08 -20.43
CA ARG A 124 6.01 3.67 -20.60
C ARG A 124 5.23 3.49 -21.89
N ASP A 125 5.72 2.64 -22.78
CA ASP A 125 5.16 2.44 -24.13
C ASP A 125 4.94 3.75 -24.90
N GLY A 126 5.91 4.69 -24.80
CA GLY A 126 5.86 6.00 -25.40
C GLY A 126 4.93 7.02 -24.73
N LYS A 127 4.21 6.64 -23.68
CA LYS A 127 3.32 7.54 -22.93
C LYS A 127 4.04 8.11 -21.71
N PRO A 128 3.98 9.43 -21.49
CA PRO A 128 4.53 10.03 -20.27
C PRO A 128 3.89 9.46 -19.00
N VAL A 129 4.64 9.44 -17.91
CA VAL A 129 4.09 9.10 -16.59
C VAL A 129 3.06 10.17 -16.21
N ALA A 130 1.84 9.71 -15.93
CA ALA A 130 0.72 10.54 -15.49
C ALA A 130 0.13 9.93 -14.20
N SER A 131 -0.67 10.71 -13.49
CA SER A 131 -1.43 10.21 -12.33
C SER A 131 -2.64 9.37 -12.76
N THR A 132 -2.99 8.35 -11.98
CA THR A 132 -4.32 7.71 -12.06
C THR A 132 -5.41 8.77 -11.88
N TYR A 133 -6.63 8.51 -12.35
CA TYR A 133 -7.76 9.46 -12.31
C TYR A 133 -7.43 10.84 -12.93
N SER A 134 -6.43 10.93 -13.80
CA SER A 134 -5.93 12.22 -14.33
C SER A 134 -5.54 13.24 -13.25
N GLY A 135 -5.24 12.76 -12.03
CA GLY A 135 -4.92 13.60 -10.85
C GLY A 135 -6.17 14.17 -10.14
N ASP A 136 -7.36 13.68 -10.46
CA ASP A 136 -8.61 14.10 -9.81
C ASP A 136 -8.80 13.35 -8.48
N ALA A 137 -8.57 14.05 -7.37
CA ALA A 137 -8.70 13.50 -6.03
C ALA A 137 -10.16 13.29 -5.61
N GLU A 138 -11.11 14.04 -6.14
CA GLU A 138 -12.55 13.86 -5.83
C GLU A 138 -13.05 12.56 -6.44
N GLN A 139 -12.66 12.28 -7.69
CA GLN A 139 -12.95 11.01 -8.33
C GLN A 139 -12.36 9.84 -7.55
N LEU A 140 -11.08 9.90 -7.19
CA LEU A 140 -10.43 8.85 -6.39
C LEU A 140 -11.17 8.61 -5.06
N ILE A 141 -11.52 9.67 -4.33
CA ILE A 141 -12.20 9.55 -3.04
C ILE A 141 -13.59 8.95 -3.20
N SER A 142 -14.29 9.22 -4.29
CA SER A 142 -15.61 8.63 -4.55
C SER A 142 -15.58 7.11 -4.69
N GLU A 143 -14.42 6.53 -5.02
CA GLU A 143 -14.22 5.09 -5.17
C GLU A 143 -13.70 4.39 -3.89
N VAL A 144 -13.50 5.14 -2.80
CA VAL A 144 -13.02 4.57 -1.54
C VAL A 144 -14.05 3.59 -0.96
N LEU A 145 -13.62 2.38 -0.71
CA LEU A 145 -14.45 1.32 -0.15
C LEU A 145 -14.65 1.52 1.35
N LEU A 146 -15.81 2.01 1.76
CA LEU A 146 -16.14 2.18 3.17
C LEU A 146 -16.34 0.82 3.86
N PRO A 147 -15.94 0.68 5.15
CA PRO A 147 -16.24 -0.52 5.94
C PRO A 147 -17.75 -0.81 5.91
N VAL A 148 -18.11 -2.10 5.91
CA VAL A 148 -19.50 -2.49 6.14
C VAL A 148 -19.83 -2.18 7.59
N GLU A 149 -20.88 -1.41 7.84
CA GLU A 149 -21.40 -1.21 9.20
C GLU A 149 -21.81 -2.58 9.75
N THR A 150 -21.10 -3.06 10.75
CA THR A 150 -21.59 -4.18 11.55
C THR A 150 -22.79 -3.68 12.32
N GLN A 151 -23.99 -4.07 11.90
CA GLN A 151 -25.17 -3.91 12.76
C GLN A 151 -24.83 -4.58 14.09
N SER A 152 -24.63 -3.76 15.12
CA SER A 152 -24.59 -4.25 16.48
C SER A 152 -25.90 -4.97 16.71
N LYS A 153 -25.86 -6.30 16.88
CA LYS A 153 -27.00 -7.04 17.38
C LYS A 153 -27.27 -6.53 18.80
N SER A 154 -28.08 -5.49 18.90
CA SER A 154 -28.84 -5.22 20.12
C SER A 154 -29.96 -6.25 20.16
N SER A 155 -29.68 -7.39 20.76
CA SER A 155 -30.70 -8.31 21.22
C SER A 155 -30.28 -8.74 22.62
N LEU A 156 -30.64 -7.86 23.54
CA LEU A 156 -30.92 -8.23 24.92
C LEU A 156 -32.44 -8.28 25.03
N GLU A 157 -33.00 -9.43 24.99
CA GLU A 157 -34.20 -9.79 25.72
C GLU A 157 -33.94 -11.13 26.42
#